data_1b140aa9de9dac438e787b68c88ae614
#
_entry.id   1b140aa9de9dac438e787b68c88ae614
#
_cell.length_a   1.000
_cell.length_b   1.000
_cell.length_c   1.000
_cell.angle_alpha   90.00
_cell.angle_beta   90.00
_cell.angle_gamma   90.00
#
_symmetry.space_group_name_H-M   'P 1'
#
loop_
_entity.id
_entity.type
_entity.pdbx_description
1 polymer ?
#
loop_
_entity_poly.entity_id
_entity_poly.type
_entity_poly.pdbx_seq_one_letter_code
_entity_poly.pdbx_strand_id
1 'polypeptide(L)'
;MKSIEKNGISIHTMVLGQVATNCYIVHRTGDSRCVVIDPADNGEFIYETIKSLGLELEAVLLTHGHYDHILGLRSLLGKNRVKTYAGEKEEELLQDPNQ
;
A
#
# COMPACT_ATOMS: atom_id res chain seq x y z
N MET A 1 -14.24 -3.82 -1.38
CA MET A 1 -13.45 -2.58 -1.30
C MET A 1 -14.39 -1.41 -1.10
N LYS A 2 -14.06 -0.52 -0.21
CA LYS A 2 -14.85 0.67 0.08
C LYS A 2 -14.10 1.90 -0.41
N SER A 3 -14.77 2.76 -1.18
CA SER A 3 -14.12 3.94 -1.76
C SER A 3 -14.84 5.21 -1.33
N ILE A 4 -14.07 6.21 -0.95
CA ILE A 4 -14.60 7.53 -0.63
C ILE A 4 -13.77 8.60 -1.32
N GLU A 5 -14.38 9.77 -1.51
CA GLU A 5 -13.69 10.93 -2.04
C GLU A 5 -14.05 12.13 -1.18
N LYS A 6 -13.05 12.92 -0.83
CA LYS A 6 -13.28 14.15 -0.06
C LYS A 6 -12.15 15.15 -0.34
N ASN A 7 -12.52 16.37 -0.64
CA ASN A 7 -11.56 17.47 -0.86
C ASN A 7 -10.52 17.16 -1.92
N GLY A 8 -10.92 16.45 -2.99
CA GLY A 8 -10.02 16.12 -4.08
C GLY A 8 -9.10 14.93 -3.82
N ILE A 9 -9.35 14.18 -2.75
CA ILE A 9 -8.58 12.96 -2.43
C ILE A 9 -9.51 11.77 -2.48
N SER A 10 -9.10 10.74 -3.18
CA SER A 10 -9.83 9.47 -3.25
C SER A 10 -9.10 8.41 -2.44
N ILE A 11 -9.83 7.68 -1.61
CA ILE A 11 -9.30 6.63 -0.74
C ILE A 11 -10.08 5.36 -0.97
N HIS A 12 -9.37 4.30 -1.34
CA HIS A 12 -9.96 2.97 -1.52
C HIS A 12 -9.44 2.08 -0.40
N THR A 13 -10.32 1.56 0.41
CA THR A 13 -9.96 0.75 1.58
C THR A 13 -10.24 -0.71 1.32
N MET A 14 -9.23 -1.54 1.56
CA MET A 14 -9.34 -3.00 1.52
C MET A 14 -8.99 -3.56 2.88
N VAL A 15 -9.69 -4.62 3.28
CA VAL A 15 -9.39 -5.32 4.53
C VAL A 15 -8.71 -6.63 4.14
N LEU A 16 -7.47 -6.82 4.57
CA LEU A 16 -6.65 -7.91 4.11
C LEU A 16 -6.07 -8.73 5.25
N GLY A 17 -5.76 -9.98 4.93
CA GLY A 17 -5.08 -10.87 5.86
C GLY A 17 -5.97 -11.47 6.92
N GLN A 18 -5.39 -12.37 7.70
CA GLN A 18 -6.12 -13.13 8.72
C GLN A 18 -6.58 -12.26 9.89
N VAL A 19 -5.87 -11.15 10.12
CA VAL A 19 -6.20 -10.24 11.22
C VAL A 19 -6.98 -9.02 10.73
N ALA A 20 -7.48 -9.06 9.51
CA ALA A 20 -8.34 -8.03 8.92
C ALA A 20 -7.74 -6.63 9.02
N THR A 21 -6.52 -6.47 8.54
CA THR A 21 -5.82 -5.19 8.55
C THR A 21 -6.25 -4.32 7.37
N ASN A 22 -6.47 -3.05 7.62
CA ASN A 22 -6.82 -2.11 6.56
C ASN A 22 -5.62 -1.77 5.70
N CYS A 23 -5.83 -1.83 4.39
CA CYS A 23 -4.88 -1.36 3.39
C CYS A 23 -5.56 -0.26 2.59
N TYR A 24 -4.88 0.84 2.36
CA TYR A 24 -5.45 1.99 1.66
C TYR A 24 -4.72 2.27 0.37
N ILE A 25 -5.48 2.51 -0.70
CA ILE A 25 -4.96 3.05 -1.94
C ILE A 25 -5.45 4.49 -2.01
N VAL A 26 -4.52 5.43 -2.04
CA VAL A 26 -4.82 6.87 -1.96
C VAL A 26 -4.29 7.58 -3.19
N HIS A 27 -5.12 8.43 -3.80
CA HIS A 27 -4.67 9.24 -4.92
C HIS A 27 -5.47 10.54 -4.96
N ARG A 28 -4.93 11.53 -5.64
CA ARG A 28 -5.71 12.75 -5.95
C ARG A 28 -6.77 12.37 -6.98
N THR A 29 -7.97 12.85 -6.77
CA THR A 29 -9.06 12.59 -7.72
C THR A 29 -8.68 13.11 -9.09
N GLY A 30 -8.76 12.23 -10.10
CA GLY A 30 -8.36 12.56 -11.46
C GLY A 30 -6.89 12.31 -11.77
N ASP A 31 -6.05 12.01 -10.78
CA ASP A 31 -4.64 11.66 -11.00
C ASP A 31 -4.51 10.14 -11.04
N SER A 32 -3.70 9.64 -11.96
CA SER A 32 -3.47 8.19 -12.10
C SER A 32 -2.43 7.64 -11.14
N ARG A 33 -1.67 8.49 -10.43
CA ARG A 33 -0.65 8.04 -9.51
C ARG A 33 -1.24 7.84 -8.12
N CYS A 34 -0.87 6.73 -7.49
CA CYS A 34 -1.39 6.42 -6.17
C CYS A 34 -0.29 6.02 -5.20
N VAL A 35 -0.65 6.06 -3.92
CA VAL A 35 0.18 5.59 -2.83
C VAL A 35 -0.59 4.49 -2.12
N VAL A 36 0.10 3.41 -1.75
CA VAL A 36 -0.49 2.35 -0.93
C VAL A 36 -0.02 2.53 0.51
N ILE A 37 -0.95 2.48 1.43
CA ILE A 37 -0.66 2.55 2.87
C ILE A 37 -0.95 1.19 3.47
N ASP A 38 0.06 0.61 4.11
CA ASP A 38 -0.01 -0.67 4.82
C ASP A 38 -0.46 -1.83 3.91
N PRO A 39 0.42 -2.31 2.99
CA PRO A 39 0.12 -3.50 2.19
C PRO A 39 0.15 -4.74 3.07
N ALA A 40 -0.94 -4.95 3.80
CA ALA A 40 -1.03 -5.90 4.90
C ALA A 40 -0.82 -7.35 4.46
N ASP A 41 -1.35 -7.72 3.31
CA ASP A 41 -1.23 -9.10 2.80
C ASP A 41 -1.57 -9.09 1.31
N ASN A 42 -1.30 -10.21 0.64
CA ASN A 42 -1.70 -10.41 -0.76
C ASN A 42 -1.35 -9.22 -1.67
N GLY A 43 -0.05 -8.94 -1.77
CA GLY A 43 0.44 -7.83 -2.58
C GLY A 43 0.06 -7.95 -4.05
N GLU A 44 -0.09 -9.18 -4.56
CA GLU A 44 -0.51 -9.40 -5.93
C GLU A 44 -1.95 -8.91 -6.14
N PHE A 45 -2.84 -9.16 -5.19
CA PHE A 45 -4.20 -8.67 -5.24
C PHE A 45 -4.24 -7.13 -5.17
N ILE A 46 -3.38 -6.54 -4.34
CA ILE A 46 -3.26 -5.08 -4.26
C ILE A 46 -2.84 -4.54 -5.63
N TYR A 47 -1.84 -5.14 -6.24
CA TYR A 47 -1.36 -4.72 -7.55
C TYR A 47 -2.47 -4.80 -8.60
N GLU A 48 -3.20 -5.91 -8.64
CA GLU A 48 -4.29 -6.09 -9.59
C GLU A 48 -5.41 -5.06 -9.36
N THR A 49 -5.69 -4.75 -8.10
CA THR A 49 -6.68 -3.72 -7.77
C THR A 49 -6.24 -2.35 -8.27
N ILE A 50 -4.97 -1.98 -8.08
CA ILE A 50 -4.41 -0.74 -8.59
C ILE A 50 -4.59 -0.66 -10.11
N LYS A 51 -4.28 -1.73 -10.80
CA LYS A 51 -4.43 -1.78 -12.26
C LYS A 51 -5.89 -1.67 -12.69
N SER A 52 -6.79 -2.34 -11.98
CA SER A 52 -8.22 -2.29 -12.31
C SER A 52 -8.81 -0.89 -12.13
N LEU A 53 -8.22 -0.09 -11.24
CA LEU A 53 -8.62 1.29 -11.04
C LEU A 53 -7.99 2.25 -12.04
N GLY A 54 -7.13 1.76 -12.92
CA GLY A 54 -6.42 2.59 -13.88
C GLY A 54 -5.32 3.43 -13.25
N LEU A 55 -4.78 2.97 -12.12
CA LEU A 55 -3.78 3.72 -11.38
C LEU A 55 -2.38 3.12 -11.54
N GLU A 56 -1.38 3.91 -11.18
CA GLU A 56 0.01 3.49 -11.11
C GLU A 56 0.54 3.74 -9.71
N LEU A 57 1.19 2.73 -9.14
CA LEU A 57 1.79 2.84 -7.81
C LEU A 57 3.01 3.75 -7.87
N GLU A 58 3.04 4.78 -7.02
CA GLU A 58 4.15 5.72 -6.92
C GLU A 58 4.99 5.49 -5.67
N ALA A 59 4.36 5.11 -4.57
CA ALA A 59 5.06 4.91 -3.31
C ALA A 59 4.24 4.04 -2.38
N VAL A 60 4.89 3.50 -1.37
CA VAL A 60 4.26 2.76 -0.28
C VAL A 60 4.57 3.46 1.03
N LEU A 61 3.57 3.61 1.88
CA LEU A 61 3.72 4.16 3.22
C LEU A 61 3.37 3.09 4.23
N LEU A 62 4.18 2.97 5.26
CA LEU A 62 3.92 2.04 6.36
C LEU A 62 3.68 2.83 7.63
N THR A 63 2.52 2.61 8.26
CA THR A 63 2.22 3.24 9.55
C THR A 63 2.91 2.50 10.68
N HIS A 64 3.10 1.19 10.52
CA HIS A 64 3.81 0.34 11.50
C HIS A 64 4.69 -0.64 10.75
N GLY A 65 5.79 -1.06 11.39
CA GLY A 65 6.60 -2.16 10.92
C GLY A 65 6.11 -3.51 11.43
N HIS A 66 4.87 -3.57 11.90
CA HIS A 66 4.30 -4.80 12.41
C HIS A 66 4.02 -5.77 11.27
N TYR A 67 4.19 -7.05 11.59
CA TYR A 67 4.04 -8.13 10.65
C TYR A 67 2.72 -8.09 9.88
N ASP A 68 1.62 -7.83 10.57
CA ASP A 68 0.29 -7.81 9.96
C ASP A 68 0.04 -6.60 9.05
N HIS A 69 0.99 -5.65 9.02
CA HIS A 69 0.87 -4.46 8.17
C HIS A 69 1.78 -4.51 6.93
N ILE A 70 2.68 -5.49 6.85
CA ILE A 70 3.67 -5.53 5.77
C ILE A 70 3.75 -6.86 5.02
N LEU A 71 2.84 -7.80 5.30
CA LEU A 71 2.89 -9.12 4.67
C LEU A 71 2.82 -9.07 3.14
N GLY A 72 2.12 -8.08 2.60
CA GLY A 72 1.98 -7.94 1.16
C GLY A 72 3.10 -7.14 0.49
N LEU A 73 4.01 -6.57 1.28
CA LEU A 73 4.99 -5.63 0.75
C LEU A 73 5.89 -6.23 -0.31
N ARG A 74 6.47 -7.39 -0.04
CA ARG A 74 7.39 -8.02 -0.98
C ARG A 74 6.75 -8.36 -2.32
N SER A 75 5.56 -8.95 -2.27
CA SER A 75 4.89 -9.32 -3.52
C SER A 75 4.43 -8.10 -4.29
N LEU A 76 4.01 -7.04 -3.58
CA LEU A 76 3.65 -5.79 -4.24
C LEU A 76 4.86 -5.14 -4.91
N LEU A 77 5.98 -5.03 -4.19
CA LEU A 77 7.21 -4.44 -4.73
C LEU A 77 7.82 -5.31 -5.83
N GLY A 78 7.59 -6.60 -5.80
CA GLY A 78 8.00 -7.50 -6.87
C GLY A 78 7.30 -7.21 -8.19
N LYS A 79 6.09 -6.64 -8.12
CA LYS A 79 5.33 -6.24 -9.31
C LYS A 79 5.65 -4.82 -9.75
N ASN A 80 5.99 -3.95 -8.79
CA ASN A 80 6.20 -2.54 -9.10
C ASN A 80 7.16 -1.93 -8.08
N ARG A 81 8.40 -1.71 -8.49
CA ARG A 81 9.43 -1.17 -7.61
C ARG A 81 9.24 0.32 -7.39
N VAL A 82 8.91 0.68 -6.17
CA VAL A 82 8.73 2.07 -5.77
C VAL A 82 9.36 2.27 -4.40
N LYS A 83 9.49 3.54 -3.97
CA LYS A 83 10.01 3.85 -2.65
C LYS A 83 9.01 3.48 -1.58
N THR A 84 9.54 2.98 -0.47
CA THR A 84 8.75 2.65 0.71
C THR A 84 9.17 3.58 1.84
N TYR A 85 8.20 4.25 2.43
CA TYR A 85 8.41 5.19 3.53
C TYR A 85 7.80 4.63 4.80
N ALA A 86 8.48 4.86 5.93
CA ALA A 86 8.00 4.40 7.23
C ALA A 86 8.36 5.42 8.28
N GLY A 87 7.79 5.27 9.46
CA GLY A 87 8.19 6.06 10.61
C GLY A 87 9.66 5.81 10.94
N GLU A 88 10.28 6.74 11.64
CA GLU A 88 11.71 6.73 11.90
C GLU A 88 12.20 5.42 12.53
N LYS A 89 11.42 4.87 13.44
CA LYS A 89 11.77 3.60 14.09
C LYS A 89 11.55 2.37 13.21
N GLU A 90 10.67 2.49 12.25
CA GLU A 90 10.32 1.38 11.36
C GLU A 90 11.26 1.33 10.16
N GLU A 91 11.86 2.44 9.83
CA GLU A 91 12.75 2.55 8.67
C GLU A 91 13.92 1.60 8.74
N GLU A 92 14.48 1.38 9.92
CA GLU A 92 15.60 0.46 10.10
C GLU A 92 15.23 -0.97 9.73
N LEU A 93 14.01 -1.39 10.02
CA LEU A 93 13.54 -2.72 9.66
C LEU A 93 13.45 -2.89 8.14
N LEU A 94 13.11 -1.83 7.46
CA LEU A 94 12.89 -1.86 6.02
C LEU A 94 14.17 -1.72 5.22
N GLN A 95 15.25 -1.26 5.86
CA GLN A 95 16.54 -1.09 5.21
C GLN A 95 17.38 -2.36 5.19
N ASP A 96 16.92 -3.43 5.84
CA ASP A 96 17.60 -4.71 5.80
C ASP A 96 17.64 -5.19 4.35
N PRO A 97 18.84 -5.44 3.79
CA PRO A 97 18.95 -5.84 2.40
C PRO A 97 18.33 -7.19 2.09
N ASN A 98 17.97 -7.95 3.11
CA ASN A 98 17.32 -9.24 2.93
C ASN A 98 15.80 -9.15 2.92
N GLN A 99 15.28 -7.98 3.04
CA GLN A 99 13.84 -7.79 2.97
C GLN A 99 13.34 -7.69 1.55
#